data_64638714c6f0df99a29d6bd61277c370
#
_entry.id   64638714c6f0df99a29d6bd61277c370
#
_cell.length_a   1.000
_cell.length_b   1.000
_cell.length_c   1.000
_cell.angle_alpha   90.00
_cell.angle_beta   90.00
_cell.angle_gamma   90.00
#
_symmetry.space_group_name_H-M   'P 1'
#
loop_
_entity.id
_entity.type
_entity.pdbx_description
1 polymer ?
#
loop_
_entity_poly.entity_id
_entity_poly.type
_entity_poly.pdbx_seq_one_letter_code
_entity_poly.pdbx_strand_id
1 'polypeptide(L)'
;MLTGALLCSQANAQELKRTEPDLSDYIPLLNAAGYEVFTFDISSMNEETYNIEFIIREYAGGTLVEDPSNGELPRFFLRNRRMLSDFPEEYRNEIIAQGPIYDLDKGILTLGEKITIGFSPSADSLKTVTMMVENIGALKKPLALKSQTVSPGKEEYMYDYFPFKVDKIQLGEFIPLVMLGSYWFDEEADCFRFCGEDELEADLSSKILSLVPHYYVFGISVTKR
;
A
#
# COMPACT_ATOMS: atom_id res chain seq x y z
N MET A 1 -7.46 66.57 43.23
CA MET A 1 -8.00 65.21 43.34
C MET A 1 -7.98 64.62 41.96
N LEU A 2 -6.97 63.71 41.67
CA LEU A 2 -6.90 62.92 40.43
C LEU A 2 -7.46 61.57 40.71
N THR A 3 -8.62 61.28 40.15
CA THR A 3 -9.24 59.94 40.17
C THR A 3 -8.63 59.12 39.03
N GLY A 4 -7.70 58.18 39.35
CA GLY A 4 -7.17 57.21 38.43
C GLY A 4 -8.18 56.09 38.20
N ALA A 5 -8.68 55.97 36.99
CA ALA A 5 -9.50 54.84 36.57
C ALA A 5 -8.61 53.65 36.28
N LEU A 6 -8.64 52.60 37.10
CA LEU A 6 -8.08 51.29 36.79
C LEU A 6 -8.89 50.63 35.67
N LEU A 7 -8.34 50.57 34.48
CA LEU A 7 -8.83 49.73 33.40
C LEU A 7 -8.41 48.27 33.68
N CYS A 8 -9.31 47.48 34.28
CA CYS A 8 -9.17 46.03 34.31
C CYS A 8 -9.39 45.48 32.90
N SER A 9 -8.33 45.14 32.21
CA SER A 9 -8.43 44.33 30.98
C SER A 9 -8.93 42.93 31.37
N GLN A 10 -10.16 42.60 31.00
CA GLN A 10 -10.64 41.23 31.05
C GLN A 10 -9.88 40.42 30.03
N ALA A 11 -8.94 39.62 30.49
CA ALA A 11 -8.35 38.56 29.66
C ALA A 11 -9.45 37.55 29.35
N ASN A 12 -9.91 37.50 28.12
CA ASN A 12 -10.77 36.43 27.64
C ASN A 12 -10.00 35.13 27.71
N ALA A 13 -10.21 34.33 28.74
CA ALA A 13 -9.70 32.99 28.83
C ALA A 13 -10.36 32.15 27.72
N GLN A 14 -9.57 31.66 26.78
CA GLN A 14 -10.04 30.71 25.77
C GLN A 14 -10.38 29.40 26.47
N GLU A 15 -11.54 28.83 26.13
CA GLU A 15 -11.99 27.56 26.70
C GLU A 15 -11.27 26.40 25.97
N LEU A 16 -10.53 25.55 26.71
CA LEU A 16 -9.94 24.31 26.21
C LEU A 16 -10.87 23.16 26.57
N LYS A 17 -11.38 22.45 25.52
CA LYS A 17 -12.23 21.27 25.68
C LYS A 17 -11.52 20.04 25.18
N ARG A 18 -11.61 18.92 25.90
CA ARG A 18 -11.24 17.61 25.42
C ARG A 18 -12.26 17.14 24.38
N THR A 19 -11.76 16.64 23.24
CA THR A 19 -12.56 15.97 22.21
C THR A 19 -12.20 14.49 22.17
N GLU A 20 -13.11 13.65 21.69
CA GLU A 20 -12.80 12.25 21.38
C GLU A 20 -11.99 12.22 20.08
N PRO A 21 -10.91 11.37 20.02
CA PRO A 21 -10.09 11.27 18.83
C PRO A 21 -10.84 10.56 17.70
N ASP A 22 -10.60 10.98 16.47
CA ASP A 22 -11.06 10.32 15.24
C ASP A 22 -9.88 9.69 14.46
N LEU A 23 -10.17 9.08 13.29
CA LEU A 23 -9.15 8.42 12.49
C LEU A 23 -8.03 9.36 12.03
N SER A 24 -8.33 10.63 11.79
CA SER A 24 -7.32 11.61 11.35
C SER A 24 -6.27 11.90 12.42
N ASP A 25 -6.63 11.73 13.69
CA ASP A 25 -5.71 11.90 14.83
C ASP A 25 -4.70 10.74 14.93
N TYR A 26 -5.06 9.54 14.42
CA TYR A 26 -4.19 8.37 14.46
C TYR A 26 -3.23 8.28 13.27
N ILE A 27 -3.56 8.87 12.11
CA ILE A 27 -2.73 8.79 10.89
C ILE A 27 -1.28 9.28 11.14
N PRO A 28 -1.03 10.45 11.76
CA PRO A 28 0.34 10.90 12.04
C PRO A 28 1.10 9.95 12.97
N LEU A 29 0.40 9.29 13.91
CA LEU A 29 1.02 8.35 14.83
C LEU A 29 1.39 7.04 14.12
N LEU A 30 0.54 6.55 13.20
CA LEU A 30 0.82 5.37 12.40
C LEU A 30 2.02 5.62 11.46
N ASN A 31 2.06 6.78 10.80
CA ASN A 31 3.19 7.16 9.96
C ASN A 31 4.49 7.27 10.78
N ALA A 32 4.43 7.94 11.93
CA ALA A 32 5.59 8.03 12.84
C ALA A 32 6.04 6.66 13.38
N ALA A 33 5.13 5.69 13.49
CA ALA A 33 5.45 4.31 13.83
C ALA A 33 5.98 3.50 12.63
N GLY A 34 6.05 4.07 11.43
CA GLY A 34 6.58 3.43 10.21
C GLY A 34 5.59 2.57 9.44
N TYR A 35 4.27 2.78 9.67
CA TYR A 35 3.26 2.26 8.76
C TYR A 35 3.17 3.13 7.52
N GLU A 36 3.01 2.50 6.34
CA GLU A 36 2.80 3.19 5.07
C GLU A 36 1.69 2.50 4.29
N VAL A 37 0.84 3.27 3.60
CA VAL A 37 -0.33 2.73 2.89
C VAL A 37 -0.52 3.45 1.55
N PHE A 38 -0.66 2.66 0.49
CA PHE A 38 -0.98 3.10 -0.86
C PHE A 38 -2.32 2.53 -1.28
N THR A 39 -3.16 3.36 -1.90
CA THR A 39 -4.50 2.96 -2.35
C THR A 39 -4.71 3.28 -3.82
N PHE A 40 -5.34 2.35 -4.54
CA PHE A 40 -5.60 2.45 -5.98
C PHE A 40 -7.06 2.18 -6.24
N ASP A 41 -7.74 3.10 -6.92
CA ASP A 41 -9.14 2.96 -7.32
C ASP A 41 -9.25 1.99 -8.49
N ILE A 42 -10.12 0.98 -8.36
CA ILE A 42 -10.44 0.00 -9.38
C ILE A 42 -11.95 -0.02 -9.70
N SER A 43 -12.68 1.03 -9.35
CA SER A 43 -14.12 1.15 -9.60
C SER A 43 -14.49 1.06 -11.09
N SER A 44 -13.56 1.43 -11.97
CA SER A 44 -13.73 1.24 -13.43
C SER A 44 -13.92 -0.23 -13.85
N MET A 45 -13.62 -1.19 -12.95
CA MET A 45 -13.82 -2.64 -13.16
C MET A 45 -15.17 -3.14 -12.68
N ASN A 46 -16.08 -2.27 -12.23
CA ASN A 46 -17.32 -2.65 -11.55
C ASN A 46 -18.38 -3.30 -12.47
N GLU A 47 -18.26 -3.20 -13.79
CA GLU A 47 -19.24 -3.79 -14.71
C GLU A 47 -19.05 -5.30 -14.90
N GLU A 48 -17.85 -5.83 -14.63
CA GLU A 48 -17.54 -7.24 -14.91
C GLU A 48 -16.77 -7.91 -13.76
N THR A 49 -16.63 -9.25 -13.85
CA THR A 49 -15.85 -10.02 -12.88
C THR A 49 -14.42 -10.21 -13.38
N TYR A 50 -13.46 -9.79 -12.58
CA TYR A 50 -12.04 -9.94 -12.85
C TYR A 50 -11.37 -10.75 -11.76
N ASN A 51 -10.34 -11.51 -12.15
CA ASN A 51 -9.35 -12.06 -11.22
C ASN A 51 -8.21 -11.06 -11.11
N ILE A 52 -7.80 -10.76 -9.89
CA ILE A 52 -6.68 -9.87 -9.56
C ILE A 52 -5.62 -10.75 -8.91
N GLU A 53 -4.50 -10.93 -9.58
CA GLU A 53 -3.32 -11.61 -9.04
C GLU A 53 -2.42 -10.57 -8.40
N PHE A 54 -2.02 -10.79 -7.13
CA PHE A 54 -0.99 -9.99 -6.48
C PHE A 54 0.39 -10.58 -6.75
N ILE A 55 1.28 -9.73 -7.25
CA ILE A 55 2.64 -10.11 -7.68
C ILE A 55 3.65 -9.26 -6.91
N ILE A 56 4.67 -9.92 -6.36
CA ILE A 56 5.80 -9.27 -5.70
C ILE A 56 7.07 -9.74 -6.40
N ARG A 57 7.78 -8.82 -7.05
CA ARG A 57 9.06 -9.07 -7.71
C ARG A 57 10.20 -8.55 -6.88
N GLU A 58 11.24 -9.35 -6.67
CA GLU A 58 12.47 -8.96 -5.97
C GLU A 58 13.59 -8.71 -6.96
N TYR A 59 14.31 -7.61 -6.79
CA TYR A 59 15.45 -7.22 -7.61
C TYR A 59 16.68 -6.96 -6.75
N ALA A 60 17.85 -7.39 -7.25
CA ALA A 60 19.15 -7.09 -6.66
C ALA A 60 20.13 -6.66 -7.77
N GLY A 61 20.77 -5.49 -7.59
CA GLY A 61 21.67 -4.91 -8.59
C GLY A 61 21.01 -4.76 -9.98
N GLY A 62 19.72 -4.36 -10.01
CA GLY A 62 18.93 -4.23 -11.24
C GLY A 62 18.50 -5.54 -11.89
N THR A 63 18.86 -6.71 -11.32
CA THR A 63 18.50 -8.02 -11.85
C THR A 63 17.33 -8.61 -11.07
N LEU A 64 16.34 -9.16 -11.78
CA LEU A 64 15.22 -9.89 -11.18
C LEU A 64 15.73 -11.15 -10.49
N VAL A 65 15.55 -11.23 -9.16
CA VAL A 65 15.99 -12.37 -8.33
C VAL A 65 14.85 -13.36 -8.15
N GLU A 66 13.65 -12.86 -7.82
CA GLU A 66 12.46 -13.68 -7.61
C GLU A 66 11.25 -13.06 -8.32
N ASP A 67 10.60 -13.86 -9.18
CA ASP A 67 9.32 -13.53 -9.82
C ASP A 67 8.35 -14.69 -9.63
N PRO A 68 7.35 -14.56 -8.75
CA PRO A 68 6.36 -15.61 -8.53
C PRO A 68 5.52 -15.92 -9.78
N SER A 69 5.46 -15.02 -10.77
CA SER A 69 4.72 -15.24 -12.01
C SER A 69 5.32 -16.36 -12.87
N ASN A 70 6.58 -16.77 -12.60
CA ASN A 70 7.27 -17.85 -13.32
C ASN A 70 6.77 -19.28 -12.96
N GLY A 71 5.76 -19.41 -12.13
CA GLY A 71 5.06 -20.69 -11.90
C GLY A 71 5.61 -21.56 -10.78
N GLU A 72 6.66 -21.16 -10.08
CA GLU A 72 7.28 -21.95 -9.00
C GLU A 72 6.61 -21.71 -7.64
N LEU A 73 5.89 -20.61 -7.46
CA LEU A 73 5.20 -20.27 -6.21
C LEU A 73 3.68 -20.25 -6.38
N PRO A 74 2.92 -20.55 -5.32
CA PRO A 74 1.47 -20.46 -5.38
C PRO A 74 1.04 -19.02 -5.72
N ARG A 75 0.30 -18.87 -6.80
CA ARG A 75 -0.29 -17.59 -7.19
C ARG A 75 -1.46 -17.25 -6.27
N PHE A 76 -1.55 -16.01 -5.86
CA PHE A 76 -2.64 -15.53 -5.02
C PHE A 76 -3.57 -14.63 -5.81
N PHE A 77 -4.79 -15.14 -6.03
CA PHE A 77 -5.84 -14.44 -6.76
C PHE A 77 -6.95 -14.02 -5.82
N LEU A 78 -7.40 -12.78 -5.97
CA LEU A 78 -8.68 -12.31 -5.47
C LEU A 78 -9.56 -11.91 -6.65
N ARG A 79 -10.88 -11.85 -6.44
CA ARG A 79 -11.79 -11.26 -7.40
C ARG A 79 -12.07 -9.81 -7.02
N ASN A 80 -12.50 -8.98 -8.01
CA ASN A 80 -13.02 -7.65 -7.70
C ASN A 80 -14.43 -7.71 -7.08
N ARG A 81 -15.13 -8.84 -7.16
CA ARG A 81 -16.46 -9.02 -6.58
C ARG A 81 -16.70 -10.44 -6.08
N ARG A 82 -17.65 -10.57 -5.15
CA ARG A 82 -18.20 -11.83 -4.68
C ARG A 82 -19.64 -11.97 -5.18
N MET A 83 -19.94 -13.07 -5.87
CA MET A 83 -21.24 -13.30 -6.49
C MET A 83 -22.07 -14.32 -5.69
N LEU A 84 -23.38 -14.16 -5.68
CA LEU A 84 -24.29 -15.16 -5.11
C LEU A 84 -24.17 -16.52 -5.83
N SER A 85 -23.86 -16.51 -7.13
CA SER A 85 -23.59 -17.72 -7.91
C SER A 85 -22.30 -18.46 -7.51
N ASP A 86 -21.42 -17.87 -6.72
CA ASP A 86 -20.22 -18.53 -6.18
C ASP A 86 -20.55 -19.57 -5.10
N PHE A 87 -21.80 -19.57 -4.63
CA PHE A 87 -22.30 -20.46 -3.57
C PHE A 87 -23.31 -21.47 -4.09
N PRO A 88 -23.35 -22.69 -3.53
CA PRO A 88 -24.38 -23.68 -3.79
C PRO A 88 -25.79 -23.11 -3.55
N GLU A 89 -26.76 -23.52 -4.36
CA GLU A 89 -28.10 -22.96 -4.36
C GLU A 89 -28.79 -23.10 -2.98
N GLU A 90 -28.57 -24.19 -2.30
CA GLU A 90 -29.14 -24.49 -0.98
C GLU A 90 -28.72 -23.50 0.12
N TYR A 91 -27.56 -22.82 -0.02
CA TYR A 91 -27.06 -21.86 0.97
C TYR A 91 -27.37 -20.40 0.62
N ARG A 92 -27.85 -20.10 -0.60
CA ARG A 92 -27.99 -18.70 -1.06
C ARG A 92 -28.96 -17.88 -0.22
N ASN A 93 -30.09 -18.48 0.20
CA ASN A 93 -31.06 -17.78 1.06
C ASN A 93 -30.46 -17.45 2.44
N GLU A 94 -29.66 -18.33 2.98
CA GLU A 94 -28.95 -18.10 4.26
C GLU A 94 -27.93 -16.98 4.13
N ILE A 95 -27.15 -16.98 3.04
CA ILE A 95 -26.14 -15.94 2.75
C ILE A 95 -26.82 -14.57 2.58
N ILE A 96 -27.96 -14.52 1.86
CA ILE A 96 -28.75 -13.28 1.69
C ILE A 96 -29.23 -12.75 3.05
N ALA A 97 -29.57 -13.61 3.98
CA ALA A 97 -30.06 -13.22 5.30
C ALA A 97 -28.94 -12.73 6.27
N GLN A 98 -27.68 -13.02 5.98
CA GLN A 98 -26.55 -12.77 6.91
C GLN A 98 -25.90 -11.38 6.82
N GLY A 99 -26.16 -10.60 5.78
CA GLY A 99 -25.46 -9.34 5.67
C GLY A 99 -25.91 -8.37 4.58
N PRO A 100 -25.28 -7.21 4.53
CA PRO A 100 -25.54 -6.25 3.46
C PRO A 100 -25.13 -6.83 2.11
N ILE A 101 -26.01 -6.65 1.11
CA ILE A 101 -25.79 -7.09 -0.27
C ILE A 101 -25.61 -5.84 -1.10
N TYR A 102 -24.57 -5.84 -1.94
CA TYR A 102 -24.27 -4.71 -2.81
C TYR A 102 -25.36 -4.49 -3.90
N ASP A 103 -25.69 -5.56 -4.65
CA ASP A 103 -26.74 -5.52 -5.70
C ASP A 103 -27.36 -6.91 -5.83
N LEU A 104 -28.55 -7.08 -5.24
CA LEU A 104 -29.24 -8.38 -5.24
C LEU A 104 -29.78 -8.75 -6.63
N ASP A 105 -30.21 -7.76 -7.42
CA ASP A 105 -30.78 -8.00 -8.76
C ASP A 105 -29.71 -8.57 -9.71
N LYS A 106 -28.46 -8.12 -9.55
CA LYS A 106 -27.29 -8.65 -10.26
C LYS A 106 -26.63 -9.84 -9.56
N GLY A 107 -27.10 -10.20 -8.36
CA GLY A 107 -26.50 -11.24 -7.54
C GLY A 107 -25.10 -10.89 -7.01
N ILE A 108 -24.77 -9.62 -6.85
CA ILE A 108 -23.49 -9.13 -6.33
C ILE A 108 -23.58 -8.99 -4.82
N LEU A 109 -22.91 -9.84 -4.08
CA LEU A 109 -22.89 -9.79 -2.61
C LEU A 109 -21.95 -8.69 -2.12
N THR A 110 -20.76 -8.60 -2.70
CA THR A 110 -19.73 -7.64 -2.31
C THR A 110 -18.97 -7.17 -3.52
N LEU A 111 -18.65 -5.89 -3.57
CA LEU A 111 -17.82 -5.27 -4.58
C LEU A 111 -16.58 -4.66 -3.93
N GLY A 112 -15.42 -4.89 -4.53
CA GLY A 112 -14.16 -4.28 -4.15
C GLY A 112 -13.81 -3.18 -5.14
N GLU A 113 -13.79 -1.95 -4.67
CA GLU A 113 -13.54 -0.75 -5.50
C GLU A 113 -12.14 -0.17 -5.30
N LYS A 114 -11.36 -0.79 -4.39
CA LYS A 114 -10.04 -0.31 -4.02
C LYS A 114 -9.07 -1.46 -3.79
N ILE A 115 -7.86 -1.29 -4.30
CA ILE A 115 -6.68 -2.07 -3.89
C ILE A 115 -5.91 -1.26 -2.88
N THR A 116 -5.47 -1.91 -1.80
CA THR A 116 -4.62 -1.31 -0.79
C THR A 116 -3.34 -2.13 -0.64
N ILE A 117 -2.19 -1.46 -0.64
CA ILE A 117 -0.89 -2.02 -0.32
C ILE A 117 -0.40 -1.32 0.94
N GLY A 118 -0.34 -2.06 2.05
CA GLY A 118 0.08 -1.54 3.34
C GLY A 118 1.34 -2.21 3.84
N PHE A 119 2.21 -1.43 4.48
CA PHE A 119 3.46 -1.91 5.06
C PHE A 119 3.44 -1.69 6.56
N SER A 120 3.86 -2.72 7.32
CA SER A 120 4.09 -2.60 8.75
C SER A 120 5.45 -1.95 9.03
N PRO A 121 5.68 -1.43 10.25
CA PRO A 121 7.02 -1.08 10.71
C PRO A 121 8.00 -2.22 10.48
N SER A 122 9.27 -1.89 10.19
CA SER A 122 10.32 -2.89 10.13
C SER A 122 10.62 -3.44 11.52
N ALA A 123 10.81 -4.75 11.61
CA ALA A 123 11.32 -5.42 12.78
C ALA A 123 12.67 -6.06 12.38
N ASP A 124 13.77 -5.43 12.75
CA ASP A 124 15.12 -5.79 12.31
C ASP A 124 15.22 -5.87 10.78
N SER A 125 15.53 -7.07 10.24
CA SER A 125 15.68 -7.34 8.81
C SER A 125 14.37 -7.71 8.10
N LEU A 126 13.22 -7.61 8.79
CA LEU A 126 11.93 -8.03 8.24
C LEU A 126 10.94 -6.87 8.17
N LYS A 127 10.18 -6.84 7.10
CA LYS A 127 9.02 -5.97 6.91
C LYS A 127 7.85 -6.81 6.41
N THR A 128 6.64 -6.47 6.80
CA THR A 128 5.45 -7.19 6.30
C THR A 128 4.68 -6.30 5.33
N VAL A 129 4.38 -6.82 4.15
CA VAL A 129 3.42 -6.22 3.23
C VAL A 129 2.06 -6.88 3.37
N THR A 130 1.01 -6.07 3.32
CA THR A 130 -0.39 -6.52 3.20
C THR A 130 -0.94 -5.95 1.90
N MET A 131 -1.39 -6.82 0.98
CA MET A 131 -2.05 -6.44 -0.26
C MET A 131 -3.49 -6.91 -0.19
N MET A 132 -4.46 -6.04 -0.42
CA MET A 132 -5.87 -6.39 -0.30
C MET A 132 -6.74 -5.77 -1.38
N VAL A 133 -7.84 -6.45 -1.70
CA VAL A 133 -9.00 -5.88 -2.37
C VAL A 133 -10.05 -5.61 -1.30
N GLU A 134 -10.52 -4.38 -1.24
CA GLU A 134 -11.47 -3.90 -0.24
C GLU A 134 -12.69 -4.83 -0.14
N ASN A 135 -13.08 -5.18 1.08
CA ASN A 135 -14.21 -6.08 1.40
C ASN A 135 -14.14 -7.51 0.80
N ILE A 136 -13.09 -7.86 0.07
CA ILE A 136 -12.94 -9.17 -0.60
C ILE A 136 -11.95 -10.05 0.14
N GLY A 137 -10.73 -9.57 0.36
CA GLY A 137 -9.69 -10.35 1.01
C GLY A 137 -8.31 -9.70 0.96
N ALA A 138 -7.35 -10.34 1.65
CA ALA A 138 -5.99 -9.84 1.76
C ALA A 138 -4.96 -10.95 1.72
N LEU A 139 -3.78 -10.62 1.19
CA LEU A 139 -2.53 -11.37 1.28
C LEU A 139 -1.59 -10.66 2.25
N LYS A 140 -0.93 -11.41 3.14
CA LYS A 140 0.20 -10.91 3.94
C LYS A 140 1.45 -11.70 3.60
N LYS A 141 2.56 -11.00 3.37
CA LYS A 141 3.86 -11.62 3.11
C LYS A 141 4.97 -10.91 3.90
N PRO A 142 5.84 -11.65 4.63
CA PRO A 142 7.08 -11.07 5.17
C PRO A 142 8.07 -10.85 4.02
N LEU A 143 8.85 -9.78 4.12
CA LEU A 143 9.88 -9.36 3.17
C LEU A 143 11.21 -9.32 3.91
N ALA A 144 12.24 -9.94 3.33
CA ALA A 144 13.60 -9.88 3.88
C ALA A 144 14.31 -8.61 3.37
N LEU A 145 14.67 -7.73 4.27
CA LEU A 145 15.44 -6.54 3.95
C LEU A 145 16.95 -6.90 3.92
N LYS A 146 17.72 -6.19 3.09
CA LYS A 146 19.17 -6.29 3.04
C LYS A 146 19.79 -5.12 3.80
N SER A 147 20.72 -5.41 4.69
CA SER A 147 21.45 -4.38 5.40
C SER A 147 22.44 -3.65 4.49
N GLN A 148 22.79 -2.43 4.88
CA GLN A 148 23.81 -1.60 4.26
C GLN A 148 24.81 -1.17 5.31
N THR A 149 26.09 -1.25 4.99
CA THR A 149 27.16 -0.80 5.87
C THR A 149 27.24 0.72 5.83
N VAL A 150 26.78 1.39 6.90
CA VAL A 150 26.81 2.86 7.03
C VAL A 150 28.10 3.40 7.61
N SER A 151 28.84 2.57 8.35
CA SER A 151 30.19 2.81 8.86
C SER A 151 30.83 1.49 9.29
N PRO A 152 32.13 1.42 9.53
CA PRO A 152 32.80 0.18 9.95
C PRO A 152 32.10 -0.47 11.15
N GLY A 153 31.58 -1.68 10.94
CA GLY A 153 30.84 -2.46 11.94
C GLY A 153 29.42 -2.02 12.26
N LYS A 154 28.85 -1.08 11.48
CA LYS A 154 27.46 -0.63 11.64
C LYS A 154 26.65 -0.92 10.37
N GLU A 155 25.69 -1.82 10.49
CA GLU A 155 24.73 -2.20 9.45
C GLU A 155 23.37 -1.57 9.75
N GLU A 156 22.70 -1.03 8.72
CA GLU A 156 21.35 -0.48 8.81
C GLU A 156 20.46 -0.96 7.66
N TYR A 157 19.16 -1.03 7.92
CA TYR A 157 18.12 -1.41 6.95
C TYR A 157 17.38 -0.15 6.51
N MET A 158 17.96 0.60 5.55
CA MET A 158 17.42 1.85 5.06
C MET A 158 16.59 1.58 3.80
N TYR A 159 15.28 1.69 3.91
CA TYR A 159 14.32 1.47 2.84
C TYR A 159 13.27 2.57 2.83
N ASP A 160 12.81 2.92 1.63
CA ASP A 160 11.73 3.85 1.41
C ASP A 160 10.89 3.44 0.20
N TYR A 161 9.87 4.20 -0.14
CA TYR A 161 8.84 3.84 -1.10
C TYR A 161 8.78 4.81 -2.27
N PHE A 162 8.48 4.25 -3.46
CA PHE A 162 8.06 5.04 -4.62
C PHE A 162 6.80 4.42 -5.24
N PRO A 163 5.72 5.19 -5.43
CA PRO A 163 4.61 4.76 -6.25
C PRO A 163 4.99 4.77 -7.74
N PHE A 164 4.31 3.95 -8.54
CA PHE A 164 4.39 3.99 -9.99
C PHE A 164 3.25 4.81 -10.57
N LYS A 165 3.51 5.52 -11.67
CA LYS A 165 2.48 6.17 -12.48
C LYS A 165 1.65 5.13 -13.20
N VAL A 166 0.42 4.91 -12.74
CA VAL A 166 -0.50 3.95 -13.33
C VAL A 166 -1.78 4.65 -13.73
N ASP A 167 -1.94 4.91 -15.03
CA ASP A 167 -3.12 5.56 -15.59
C ASP A 167 -4.18 4.57 -16.06
N LYS A 168 -3.80 3.33 -16.36
CA LYS A 168 -4.69 2.34 -16.97
C LYS A 168 -4.37 0.92 -16.53
N ILE A 169 -5.42 0.12 -16.38
CA ILE A 169 -5.32 -1.31 -16.17
C ILE A 169 -5.21 -2.00 -17.54
N GLN A 170 -4.09 -2.67 -17.79
CA GLN A 170 -3.87 -3.49 -18.98
C GLN A 170 -4.09 -4.95 -18.62
N LEU A 171 -5.10 -5.58 -19.25
CA LEU A 171 -5.45 -6.97 -18.92
C LEU A 171 -4.36 -7.95 -19.35
N GLY A 172 -4.02 -8.88 -18.46
CA GLY A 172 -3.02 -9.91 -18.69
C GLY A 172 -1.57 -9.47 -18.49
N GLU A 173 -1.31 -8.18 -18.26
CA GLU A 173 0.03 -7.64 -18.04
C GLU A 173 0.32 -7.41 -16.55
N PHE A 174 1.60 -7.38 -16.18
CA PHE A 174 2.03 -6.96 -14.86
C PHE A 174 1.96 -5.44 -14.77
N ILE A 175 1.22 -4.95 -13.79
CA ILE A 175 1.03 -3.53 -13.50
C ILE A 175 1.75 -3.25 -12.18
N PRO A 176 2.92 -2.58 -12.18
CA PRO A 176 3.61 -2.20 -10.96
C PRO A 176 2.85 -1.06 -10.28
N LEU A 177 2.72 -1.13 -8.96
CA LEU A 177 1.98 -0.15 -8.17
C LEU A 177 2.87 0.61 -7.18
N VAL A 178 3.74 -0.11 -6.47
CA VAL A 178 4.65 0.47 -5.47
C VAL A 178 5.99 -0.24 -5.52
N MET A 179 7.08 0.49 -5.35
CA MET A 179 8.42 -0.02 -5.05
C MET A 179 8.74 0.21 -3.57
N LEU A 180 9.35 -0.78 -2.92
CA LEU A 180 10.07 -0.65 -1.66
C LEU A 180 11.55 -0.88 -1.97
N GLY A 181 12.38 0.16 -1.90
CA GLY A 181 13.78 0.10 -2.29
C GLY A 181 14.74 0.49 -1.19
N SER A 182 15.92 -0.11 -1.19
CA SER A 182 17.01 0.29 -0.31
C SER A 182 17.61 1.62 -0.74
N TYR A 183 18.16 2.37 0.18
CA TYR A 183 18.99 3.52 -0.14
C TYR A 183 20.23 3.07 -0.92
N TRP A 184 20.82 3.96 -1.70
CA TRP A 184 22.13 3.76 -2.33
C TRP A 184 23.13 4.79 -1.85
N PHE A 185 24.40 4.42 -1.84
CA PHE A 185 25.47 5.34 -1.50
C PHE A 185 25.89 6.13 -2.74
N ASP A 186 25.86 7.46 -2.61
CA ASP A 186 26.33 8.39 -3.65
C ASP A 186 27.76 8.81 -3.32
N GLU A 187 28.73 8.29 -4.08
CA GLU A 187 30.15 8.55 -3.87
C GLU A 187 30.53 10.03 -4.07
N GLU A 188 29.84 10.75 -4.96
CA GLU A 188 30.12 12.16 -5.23
C GLU A 188 29.68 13.06 -4.06
N ALA A 189 28.56 12.70 -3.44
CA ALA A 189 27.99 13.45 -2.32
C ALA A 189 28.43 12.91 -0.95
N ASP A 190 29.12 11.78 -0.90
CA ASP A 190 29.55 11.08 0.32
C ASP A 190 28.36 10.85 1.30
N CYS A 191 27.21 10.43 0.77
CA CYS A 191 26.01 10.18 1.58
C CYS A 191 25.09 9.12 0.97
N PHE A 192 24.26 8.54 1.83
CA PHE A 192 23.14 7.70 1.39
C PHE A 192 22.01 8.56 0.86
N ARG A 193 21.43 8.13 -0.27
CA ARG A 193 20.31 8.81 -0.93
C ARG A 193 19.15 7.86 -1.18
N PHE A 194 17.97 8.45 -1.21
CA PHE A 194 16.73 7.89 -1.72
C PHE A 194 15.90 9.06 -2.27
N CYS A 195 16.30 9.58 -3.43
CA CYS A 195 15.65 10.74 -4.02
C CYS A 195 15.79 10.74 -5.55
N GLY A 196 14.97 11.50 -6.23
CA GLY A 196 15.10 11.76 -7.66
C GLY A 196 13.79 11.92 -8.41
N GLU A 197 12.80 11.10 -8.11
CA GLU A 197 11.50 11.11 -8.78
C GLU A 197 10.40 10.97 -7.72
N ASP A 198 9.27 11.67 -7.87
CA ASP A 198 8.13 11.52 -6.96
C ASP A 198 7.34 10.25 -7.28
N GLU A 199 7.34 9.82 -8.55
CA GLU A 199 6.70 8.63 -9.05
C GLU A 199 7.57 7.96 -10.12
N LEU A 200 7.55 6.64 -10.20
CA LEU A 200 8.31 5.84 -11.15
C LEU A 200 7.50 5.56 -12.43
N GLU A 201 8.17 5.38 -13.55
CA GLU A 201 7.53 4.96 -14.79
C GLU A 201 7.12 3.49 -14.72
N ALA A 202 5.87 3.19 -15.14
CA ALA A 202 5.28 1.85 -15.03
C ALA A 202 5.97 0.77 -15.90
N ASP A 203 6.75 1.18 -16.90
CA ASP A 203 7.56 0.29 -17.74
C ASP A 203 8.90 -0.11 -17.10
N LEU A 204 9.14 0.32 -15.85
CA LEU A 204 10.37 0.11 -15.09
C LEU A 204 11.61 0.78 -15.73
N SER A 205 11.45 1.83 -16.55
CA SER A 205 12.53 2.55 -17.22
C SER A 205 13.16 3.66 -16.37
N SER A 206 12.61 3.97 -15.21
CA SER A 206 13.11 5.01 -14.31
C SER A 206 14.57 4.76 -13.90
N LYS A 207 15.41 5.79 -14.03
CA LYS A 207 16.86 5.68 -13.78
C LYS A 207 17.20 5.23 -12.36
N ILE A 208 16.39 5.62 -11.39
CA ILE A 208 16.59 5.27 -9.98
C ILE A 208 16.65 3.75 -9.78
N LEU A 209 15.91 2.95 -10.56
CA LEU A 209 15.93 1.49 -10.47
C LEU A 209 17.31 0.87 -10.74
N SER A 210 18.16 1.56 -11.51
CA SER A 210 19.54 1.13 -11.76
C SER A 210 20.50 1.50 -10.63
N LEU A 211 20.14 2.43 -9.76
CA LEU A 211 20.96 2.90 -8.64
C LEU A 211 20.65 2.16 -7.35
N VAL A 212 19.41 1.71 -7.17
CA VAL A 212 18.95 1.03 -5.95
C VAL A 212 19.53 -0.39 -5.89
N PRO A 213 20.33 -0.73 -4.87
CA PRO A 213 20.99 -2.04 -4.78
C PRO A 213 20.03 -3.21 -4.62
N HIS A 214 18.92 -3.00 -3.89
CA HIS A 214 17.92 -4.03 -3.61
C HIS A 214 16.54 -3.42 -3.49
N TYR A 215 15.56 -3.98 -4.19
CA TYR A 215 14.18 -3.50 -4.12
C TYR A 215 13.15 -4.57 -4.42
N TYR A 216 11.95 -4.36 -3.91
CA TYR A 216 10.73 -5.09 -4.25
C TYR A 216 9.80 -4.22 -5.08
N VAL A 217 9.18 -4.79 -6.11
CA VAL A 217 8.09 -4.16 -6.85
C VAL A 217 6.81 -4.92 -6.56
N PHE A 218 5.83 -4.23 -6.00
CA PHE A 218 4.50 -4.73 -5.72
C PHE A 218 3.56 -4.30 -6.82
N GLY A 219 2.84 -5.26 -7.38
CA GLY A 219 1.92 -4.98 -8.47
C GLY A 219 0.83 -6.04 -8.59
N ILE A 220 0.06 -5.92 -9.65
CA ILE A 220 -1.05 -6.81 -9.97
C ILE A 220 -0.98 -7.28 -11.42
N SER A 221 -1.62 -8.39 -11.69
CA SER A 221 -2.08 -8.75 -13.03
C SER A 221 -3.60 -8.97 -12.98
N VAL A 222 -4.30 -8.43 -13.95
CA VAL A 222 -5.77 -8.48 -14.01
C VAL A 222 -6.21 -9.27 -15.22
N THR A 223 -7.06 -10.28 -15.02
CA THR A 223 -7.64 -11.06 -16.11
C THR A 223 -9.16 -11.09 -16.00
N LYS A 224 -9.84 -10.98 -17.14
CA LYS A 224 -11.30 -11.13 -17.19
C LYS A 224 -11.66 -12.61 -16.97
N ARG A 225 -12.75 -12.84 -16.24
CA ARG A 225 -13.29 -14.18 -15.99
C ARG A 225 -14.34 -14.56 -17.04
#